data_ed49be283b7edfda241df28c97fe144e
#
_entry.id   ed49be283b7edfda241df28c97fe144e
#
_cell.length_a   1.000
_cell.length_b   1.000
_cell.length_c   1.000
_cell.angle_alpha   90.00
_cell.angle_beta   90.00
_cell.angle_gamma   90.00
#
_symmetry.space_group_name_H-M   'P 1'
#
loop_
_entity.id
_entity.type
_entity.pdbx_description
1 polymer ?
#
loop_
_entity_poly.entity_id
_entity_poly.type
_entity_poly.pdbx_seq_one_letter_code
_entity_poly.pdbx_strand_id
1 'polypeptide(L)'
;MAEQASPPSLHKVIFDTDVLVWYLCGFEKARRFIENVPHERRALSSLTFMELLQGCRNQQEARQVKAFISENISLVIHPDEIISRRAIALLEHHAFSHGLRVVDAIIAASALETASSLATANVRHYRIITPLNLIQFKP
;
A
#
# COMPACT_ATOMS: atom_id res chain seq x y z
N MET A 1 -5.02 -8.14 31.89
CA MET A 1 -4.14 -8.44 31.21
C MET A 1 -3.74 -7.51 30.28
N ALA A 2 -2.66 -7.39 30.25
CA ALA A 2 -2.28 -6.40 29.44
C ALA A 2 -2.73 -6.77 28.11
N GLU A 3 -3.13 -5.82 27.46
CA GLU A 3 -3.47 -5.98 26.28
C GLU A 3 -2.32 -6.24 25.61
N GLN A 4 -2.13 -7.25 25.12
CA GLN A 4 -1.01 -7.51 24.43
C GLN A 4 -1.08 -6.89 23.12
N ALA A 5 0.02 -6.44 22.61
CA ALA A 5 0.13 -6.00 21.24
C ALA A 5 -0.21 -7.15 20.33
N SER A 6 -0.81 -6.88 19.20
CA SER A 6 -1.08 -7.92 18.21
C SER A 6 0.22 -8.59 17.80
N PRO A 7 0.25 -9.91 17.64
CA PRO A 7 1.44 -10.56 17.13
C PRO A 7 1.82 -9.97 15.77
N PRO A 8 3.11 -9.91 15.44
CA PRO A 8 3.51 -9.40 14.13
C PRO A 8 2.82 -10.11 12.97
N SER A 9 2.45 -11.39 13.14
CA SER A 9 1.75 -12.12 12.09
C SER A 9 0.36 -11.57 11.80
N LEU A 10 -0.23 -10.77 12.71
CA LEU A 10 -1.54 -10.16 12.47
C LEU A 10 -1.44 -8.76 11.87
N HIS A 11 -0.25 -8.19 11.82
CA HIS A 11 -0.09 -6.87 11.22
C HIS A 11 -0.20 -6.99 9.71
N LYS A 12 -0.85 -6.04 9.08
CA LYS A 12 -1.00 -6.04 7.63
C LYS A 12 0.22 -5.48 6.95
N VAL A 13 0.40 -5.86 5.70
CA VAL A 13 1.38 -5.28 4.81
C VAL A 13 0.60 -4.64 3.67
N ILE A 14 0.71 -3.33 3.55
CA ILE A 14 0.06 -2.59 2.48
C ILE A 14 1.04 -2.51 1.33
N PHE A 15 0.62 -2.98 0.14
CA PHE A 15 1.47 -2.91 -1.04
C PHE A 15 1.23 -1.61 -1.77
N ASP A 16 2.32 -0.86 -2.02
CA ASP A 16 2.25 0.35 -2.82
C ASP A 16 1.91 -0.01 -4.28
N THR A 17 1.38 0.93 -5.00
CA THR A 17 0.97 0.72 -6.39
C THR A 17 2.11 0.17 -7.26
N ASP A 18 3.34 0.65 -7.05
CA ASP A 18 4.47 0.24 -7.87
C ASP A 18 4.73 -1.28 -7.79
N VAL A 19 4.58 -1.87 -6.62
CA VAL A 19 4.78 -3.32 -6.45
C VAL A 19 3.78 -4.09 -7.29
N LEU A 20 2.52 -3.63 -7.29
CA LEU A 20 1.45 -4.30 -8.02
C LEU A 20 1.59 -4.11 -9.52
N VAL A 21 2.09 -2.96 -9.96
CA VAL A 21 2.37 -2.75 -11.37
C VAL A 21 3.41 -3.75 -11.85
N TRP A 22 4.50 -3.95 -11.08
CA TRP A 22 5.50 -4.96 -11.43
C TRP A 22 4.90 -6.36 -11.50
N TYR A 23 4.03 -6.68 -10.54
CA TYR A 23 3.35 -7.98 -10.53
C TYR A 23 2.50 -8.16 -11.80
N LEU A 24 1.69 -7.16 -12.13
CA LEU A 24 0.77 -7.25 -13.27
C LEU A 24 1.51 -7.27 -14.60
N CYS A 25 2.74 -6.75 -14.62
CA CYS A 25 3.60 -6.86 -15.80
C CYS A 25 4.28 -8.21 -15.92
N GLY A 26 4.00 -9.14 -15.03
CA GLY A 26 4.53 -10.50 -15.09
C GLY A 26 5.91 -10.68 -14.46
N PHE A 27 6.32 -9.74 -13.60
CA PHE A 27 7.64 -9.78 -13.02
C PHE A 27 7.70 -10.81 -11.89
N GLU A 28 8.50 -11.82 -12.06
CA GLU A 28 8.55 -12.94 -11.13
C GLU A 28 8.97 -12.53 -9.72
N LYS A 29 9.89 -11.58 -9.59
CA LYS A 29 10.31 -11.10 -8.28
C LYS A 29 9.15 -10.47 -7.51
N ALA A 30 8.28 -9.73 -8.21
CA ALA A 30 7.12 -9.12 -7.59
C ALA A 30 6.13 -10.18 -7.12
N ARG A 31 5.92 -11.21 -7.93
CA ARG A 31 5.05 -12.31 -7.55
C ARG A 31 5.54 -12.98 -6.27
N ARG A 32 6.84 -13.29 -6.21
CA ARG A 32 7.41 -13.92 -5.03
C ARG A 32 7.35 -13.02 -3.82
N PHE A 33 7.58 -11.73 -4.02
CA PHE A 33 7.55 -10.76 -2.95
C PHE A 33 6.16 -10.73 -2.29
N ILE A 34 5.11 -10.69 -3.11
CA ILE A 34 3.74 -10.69 -2.60
C ILE A 34 3.41 -12.03 -1.94
N GLU A 35 3.79 -13.13 -2.60
CA GLU A 35 3.47 -14.47 -2.08
C GLU A 35 4.21 -14.79 -0.79
N ASN A 36 5.33 -14.12 -0.51
CA ASN A 36 6.04 -14.31 0.74
C ASN A 36 5.31 -13.68 1.93
N VAL A 37 4.36 -12.81 1.68
CA VAL A 37 3.51 -12.26 2.75
C VAL A 37 2.29 -13.18 2.87
N PRO A 38 1.98 -13.72 4.05
CA PRO A 38 0.79 -14.56 4.20
C PRO A 38 -0.46 -13.84 3.69
N HIS A 39 -1.34 -14.58 3.04
CA HIS A 39 -2.52 -14.03 2.38
C HIS A 39 -3.32 -13.11 3.31
N GLU A 40 -3.55 -13.53 4.55
CA GLU A 40 -4.36 -12.77 5.49
C GLU A 40 -3.73 -11.46 5.91
N ARG A 41 -2.46 -11.24 5.62
CA ARG A 41 -1.78 -9.99 5.93
C ARG A 41 -1.68 -9.04 4.75
N ARG A 42 -2.07 -9.47 3.56
CA ARG A 42 -1.93 -8.65 2.35
C ARG A 42 -3.05 -7.62 2.26
N ALA A 43 -2.68 -6.36 2.15
CA ALA A 43 -3.63 -5.26 2.08
C ALA A 43 -3.19 -4.25 1.03
N LEU A 44 -4.12 -3.43 0.58
CA LEU A 44 -3.79 -2.28 -0.25
C LEU A 44 -4.80 -1.18 -0.01
N SER A 45 -4.45 0.03 -0.40
CA SER A 45 -5.36 1.16 -0.35
C SER A 45 -6.31 1.11 -1.54
N SER A 46 -7.57 1.53 -1.33
CA SER A 46 -8.49 1.68 -2.44
C SER A 46 -7.96 2.64 -3.50
N LEU A 47 -7.08 3.58 -3.12
CA LEU A 47 -6.45 4.48 -4.08
C LEU A 47 -5.55 3.71 -5.04
N THR A 48 -4.82 2.73 -4.53
CA THR A 48 -4.01 1.84 -5.38
C THR A 48 -4.90 1.09 -6.35
N PHE A 49 -6.03 0.57 -5.87
CA PHE A 49 -6.98 -0.12 -6.73
C PHE A 49 -7.45 0.81 -7.86
N MET A 50 -7.80 2.05 -7.50
CA MET A 50 -8.23 3.04 -8.48
C MET A 50 -7.15 3.35 -9.51
N GLU A 51 -5.90 3.49 -9.06
CA GLU A 51 -4.79 3.75 -9.97
C GLU A 51 -4.58 2.59 -10.95
N LEU A 52 -4.68 1.37 -10.44
CA LEU A 52 -4.53 0.19 -11.31
C LEU A 52 -5.64 0.13 -12.36
N LEU A 53 -6.89 0.43 -11.94
CA LEU A 53 -8.00 0.47 -12.88
C LEU A 53 -7.82 1.58 -13.92
N GLN A 54 -7.38 2.74 -13.47
CA GLN A 54 -7.17 3.88 -14.36
C GLN A 54 -6.08 3.59 -15.40
N GLY A 55 -5.11 2.75 -15.06
CA GLY A 55 -4.05 2.35 -15.97
C GLY A 55 -4.45 1.28 -16.98
N CYS A 56 -5.65 0.69 -16.86
CA CYS A 56 -6.09 -0.34 -17.77
C CYS A 56 -6.51 0.27 -19.12
N ARG A 57 -6.22 -0.45 -20.21
CA ARG A 57 -6.53 0.01 -21.55
C ARG A 57 -7.89 -0.44 -22.02
N ASN A 58 -8.48 -1.45 -21.36
CA ASN A 58 -9.75 -2.01 -21.77
C ASN A 58 -10.40 -2.77 -20.62
N GLN A 59 -11.64 -3.22 -20.84
CA GLN A 59 -12.41 -3.92 -19.83
C GLN A 59 -11.79 -5.25 -19.40
N GLN A 60 -11.11 -5.92 -20.35
CA GLN A 60 -10.48 -7.20 -20.01
C GLN A 60 -9.37 -7.00 -18.99
N GLU A 61 -8.55 -5.98 -19.19
CA GLU A 61 -7.49 -5.68 -18.20
C GLU A 61 -8.08 -5.29 -16.86
N ALA A 62 -9.17 -4.53 -16.86
CA ALA A 62 -9.83 -4.17 -15.61
C ALA A 62 -10.34 -5.40 -14.88
N ARG A 63 -10.90 -6.38 -15.61
CA ARG A 63 -11.34 -7.63 -14.98
C ARG A 63 -10.17 -8.41 -14.40
N GLN A 64 -9.01 -8.39 -15.07
CA GLN A 64 -7.81 -9.05 -14.56
C GLN A 64 -7.33 -8.40 -13.26
N VAL A 65 -7.36 -7.09 -13.18
CA VAL A 65 -6.99 -6.36 -11.97
C VAL A 65 -7.94 -6.74 -10.83
N LYS A 66 -9.25 -6.72 -11.10
CA LYS A 66 -10.24 -7.05 -10.08
C LYS A 66 -10.08 -8.49 -9.60
N ALA A 67 -9.83 -9.43 -10.52
CA ALA A 67 -9.63 -10.82 -10.15
C ALA A 67 -8.38 -10.98 -9.30
N PHE A 68 -7.28 -10.31 -9.68
CA PHE A 68 -6.05 -10.37 -8.90
C PHE A 68 -6.30 -9.90 -7.46
N ILE A 69 -6.96 -8.76 -7.31
CA ILE A 69 -7.20 -8.19 -5.98
C ILE A 69 -8.11 -9.13 -5.17
N SER A 70 -9.16 -9.63 -5.79
CA SER A 70 -10.08 -10.54 -5.10
C SER A 70 -9.38 -11.81 -4.61
N GLU A 71 -8.43 -12.33 -5.40
CA GLU A 71 -7.78 -13.59 -5.08
C GLU A 71 -6.57 -13.44 -4.16
N ASN A 72 -5.90 -12.29 -4.20
CA ASN A 72 -4.61 -12.16 -3.54
C ASN A 72 -4.58 -11.18 -2.38
N ILE A 73 -5.57 -10.32 -2.25
CA ILE A 73 -5.58 -9.28 -1.23
C ILE A 73 -6.70 -9.53 -0.23
N SER A 74 -6.35 -9.60 1.03
CA SER A 74 -7.35 -9.89 2.06
C SER A 74 -8.10 -8.64 2.53
N LEU A 75 -7.52 -7.46 2.37
CA LEU A 75 -8.14 -6.23 2.87
C LEU A 75 -7.85 -5.06 1.95
N VAL A 76 -8.90 -4.39 1.50
CA VAL A 76 -8.77 -3.10 0.80
C VAL A 76 -9.12 -2.02 1.82
N ILE A 77 -8.18 -1.13 2.09
CA ILE A 77 -8.36 -0.07 3.09
C ILE A 77 -8.92 1.16 2.40
N HIS A 78 -10.10 1.57 2.82
CA HIS A 78 -10.73 2.78 2.30
C HIS A 78 -10.40 3.96 3.21
N PRO A 79 -9.95 5.08 2.68
CA PRO A 79 -9.66 6.25 3.50
C PRO A 79 -10.93 6.71 4.22
N ASP A 80 -10.86 6.78 5.53
CA ASP A 80 -11.92 7.34 6.34
C ASP A 80 -11.50 8.75 6.78
N GLU A 81 -12.25 9.34 7.69
CA GLU A 81 -11.94 10.68 8.16
C GLU A 81 -10.58 10.74 8.85
N ILE A 82 -10.25 9.73 9.65
CA ILE A 82 -8.99 9.71 10.39
C ILE A 82 -7.81 9.63 9.43
N ILE A 83 -7.88 8.74 8.45
CA ILE A 83 -6.84 8.60 7.43
C ILE A 83 -6.71 9.90 6.63
N SER A 84 -7.83 10.50 6.23
CA SER A 84 -7.79 11.74 5.48
C SER A 84 -7.15 12.88 6.26
N ARG A 85 -7.48 13.01 7.54
CA ARG A 85 -6.86 14.04 8.38
C ARG A 85 -5.36 13.83 8.51
N ARG A 86 -4.94 12.59 8.66
CA ARG A 86 -3.52 12.26 8.74
C ARG A 86 -2.81 12.60 7.44
N ALA A 87 -3.45 12.28 6.31
CA ALA A 87 -2.87 12.58 5.00
C ALA A 87 -2.71 14.08 4.79
N ILE A 88 -3.68 14.88 5.22
CA ILE A 88 -3.58 16.33 5.14
C ILE A 88 -2.37 16.81 5.94
N ALA A 89 -2.17 16.30 7.15
CA ALA A 89 -1.03 16.69 7.97
C ALA A 89 0.29 16.31 7.32
N LEU A 90 0.36 15.13 6.70
CA LEU A 90 1.57 14.70 6.00
C LEU A 90 1.88 15.63 4.82
N LEU A 91 0.86 16.04 4.09
CA LEU A 91 1.05 16.96 2.98
C LEU A 91 1.52 18.33 3.46
N GLU A 92 0.95 18.82 4.56
CA GLU A 92 1.38 20.09 5.13
C GLU A 92 2.86 20.08 5.49
N HIS A 93 3.36 18.94 5.98
CA HIS A 93 4.75 18.85 6.40
C HIS A 93 5.71 18.54 5.26
N HIS A 94 5.27 17.82 4.23
CA HIS A 94 6.22 17.21 3.30
C HIS A 94 6.00 17.55 1.81
N ALA A 95 4.85 18.16 1.45
CA ALA A 95 4.55 18.38 0.03
C ALA A 95 5.56 19.31 -0.62
N PHE A 96 5.90 20.40 0.05
CA PHE A 96 6.77 21.41 -0.55
C PHE A 96 8.24 21.06 -0.46
N SER A 97 8.66 20.39 0.61
CA SER A 97 10.08 20.09 0.80
C SER A 97 10.49 18.77 0.15
N HIS A 98 9.57 17.82 0.01
CA HIS A 98 9.90 16.47 -0.46
C HIS A 98 8.99 16.00 -1.59
N GLY A 99 8.07 16.83 -2.06
CA GLY A 99 7.22 16.48 -3.19
C GLY A 99 6.21 15.39 -2.93
N LEU A 100 5.82 15.19 -1.68
CA LEU A 100 4.83 14.17 -1.34
C LEU A 100 3.51 14.50 -2.03
N ARG A 101 2.91 13.50 -2.68
CA ARG A 101 1.67 13.68 -3.45
C ARG A 101 0.49 13.11 -2.69
N VAL A 102 -0.72 13.44 -3.16
CA VAL A 102 -1.96 13.07 -2.46
C VAL A 102 -2.08 11.56 -2.27
N VAL A 103 -1.85 10.79 -3.33
CA VAL A 103 -2.00 9.33 -3.24
C VAL A 103 -0.98 8.75 -2.26
N ASP A 104 0.26 9.24 -2.32
CA ASP A 104 1.31 8.78 -1.40
C ASP A 104 0.95 9.10 0.05
N ALA A 105 0.43 10.29 0.27
CA ALA A 105 0.03 10.71 1.62
C ALA A 105 -1.09 9.83 2.16
N ILE A 106 -2.06 9.47 1.32
CA ILE A 106 -3.17 8.63 1.76
C ILE A 106 -2.67 7.20 2.03
N ILE A 107 -1.80 6.68 1.19
CA ILE A 107 -1.24 5.35 1.40
C ILE A 107 -0.43 5.31 2.70
N ALA A 108 0.43 6.31 2.90
CA ALA A 108 1.24 6.39 4.12
C ALA A 108 0.35 6.55 5.36
N ALA A 109 -0.66 7.41 5.28
CA ALA A 109 -1.60 7.62 6.39
C ALA A 109 -2.36 6.34 6.71
N SER A 110 -2.74 5.58 5.68
CA SER A 110 -3.42 4.31 5.88
C SER A 110 -2.53 3.33 6.66
N ALA A 111 -1.24 3.28 6.32
CA ALA A 111 -0.31 2.42 7.03
C ALA A 111 -0.13 2.87 8.47
N LEU A 112 0.01 4.17 8.70
CA LEU A 112 0.19 4.69 10.06
C LEU A 112 -1.04 4.43 10.92
N GLU A 113 -2.23 4.68 10.39
CA GLU A 113 -3.46 4.58 11.18
C GLU A 113 -3.91 3.14 11.42
N THR A 114 -3.44 2.19 10.62
CA THR A 114 -3.78 0.78 10.80
C THR A 114 -2.61 -0.01 11.40
N ALA A 115 -1.54 0.67 11.80
CA ALA A 115 -0.33 0.04 12.33
C ALA A 115 0.19 -1.04 11.38
N SER A 116 0.18 -0.75 10.08
CA SER A 116 0.63 -1.67 9.04
C SER A 116 1.98 -1.24 8.51
N SER A 117 2.70 -2.18 7.92
CA SER A 117 3.90 -1.86 7.16
C SER A 117 3.50 -1.45 5.74
N LEU A 118 4.33 -0.64 5.10
CA LEU A 118 4.16 -0.28 3.70
C LEU A 118 5.29 -0.90 2.89
N ALA A 119 4.92 -1.74 1.92
CA ALA A 119 5.87 -2.37 1.01
C ALA A 119 5.91 -1.56 -0.29
N THR A 120 7.09 -1.09 -0.66
CA THR A 120 7.24 -0.20 -1.80
C THR A 120 8.60 -0.39 -2.46
N ALA A 121 8.67 -0.13 -3.76
CA ALA A 121 9.95 -0.05 -4.46
C ALA A 121 10.59 1.33 -4.25
N ASN A 122 9.83 2.32 -3.81
CA ASN A 122 10.30 3.69 -3.69
C ASN A 122 10.45 4.12 -2.23
N VAL A 123 11.30 3.40 -1.50
CA VAL A 123 11.53 3.66 -0.07
C VAL A 123 12.00 5.09 0.15
N ARG A 124 12.83 5.61 -0.75
CA ARG A 124 13.36 6.95 -0.62
C ARG A 124 12.26 8.01 -0.52
N HIS A 125 11.15 7.80 -1.22
CA HIS A 125 10.04 8.74 -1.26
C HIS A 125 9.29 8.81 0.08
N TYR A 126 9.26 7.69 0.83
CA TYR A 126 8.51 7.60 2.08
C TYR A 126 9.37 7.70 3.33
N ARG A 127 10.69 7.64 3.18
CA ARG A 127 11.59 7.50 4.31
C ARG A 127 11.52 8.69 5.27
N ILE A 128 11.10 9.86 4.80
CA ILE A 128 10.96 11.05 5.63
C ILE A 128 9.78 10.95 6.60
N ILE A 129 8.86 10.04 6.37
CA ILE A 129 7.66 9.91 7.20
C ILE A 129 7.97 8.94 8.31
N THR A 130 8.22 9.47 9.50
CA THR A 130 8.43 8.64 10.68
C THR A 130 7.20 8.74 11.56
N PRO A 131 6.74 7.66 12.14
CA PRO A 131 7.34 6.33 12.28
C PRO A 131 6.84 5.28 11.29
N LEU A 132 6.73 5.62 10.02
CA LEU A 132 6.26 4.68 9.00
C LEU A 132 7.22 3.50 8.88
N ASN A 133 6.68 2.28 8.93
CA ASN A 133 7.46 1.06 8.80
C ASN A 133 7.48 0.62 7.34
N LEU A 134 8.67 0.63 6.73
CA LEU A 134 8.81 0.36 5.30
C LEU A 134 9.44 -1.01 5.06
N ILE A 135 8.94 -1.71 4.04
CA ILE A 135 9.53 -2.94 3.52
C ILE A 135 9.91 -2.65 2.08
N GLN A 136 11.18 -2.80 1.75
CA GLN A 136 11.65 -2.47 0.42
C GLN A 136 11.45 -3.62 -0.55
N PHE A 137 10.83 -3.32 -1.70
CA PHE A 137 10.82 -4.22 -2.85
C PHE A 137 11.88 -3.75 -3.83
N LYS A 138 12.77 -4.67 -4.25
CA LYS A 138 13.80 -4.35 -5.24
C LYS A 138 13.46 -5.10 -6.52
N PRO A 139 12.98 -4.38 -7.54
CA PRO A 139 12.66 -5.02 -8.80
C PRO A 139 13.86 -5.60 -9.51
#